data_5433e100b55280e2d917e6944ea66f4d
#
_entry.id   5433e100b55280e2d917e6944ea66f4d
#
_cell.length_a   1.000
_cell.length_b   1.000
_cell.length_c   1.000
_cell.angle_alpha   90.00
_cell.angle_beta   90.00
_cell.angle_gamma   90.00
#
_symmetry.space_group_name_H-M   'P 1'
#
loop_
_entity.id
_entity.type
_entity.pdbx_description
1 polymer ?
#
loop_
_entity_poly.entity_id
_entity_poly.type
_entity_poly.pdbx_seq_one_letter_code
_entity_poly.pdbx_strand_id
1 'polypeptide(L)'
;RNTQRQSSVAQIINAVYQYAIDNSSLPTAITTTSTEICNNGYNTTVNLCSINTLVNLSVLMPDYLVKIPKDPQRMDTDAGTNFFINRDIYGRIVVSGIGENGATISITR
;
A
#
# COMPACT_ATOMS: atom_id res chain seq x y z
N ARG A 1 -9.07 13.08 8.96
CA ARG A 1 -8.28 11.83 8.75
C ARG A 1 -8.67 11.07 7.48
N ASN A 2 -9.95 11.09 7.11
CA ASN A 2 -10.38 10.42 5.87
C ASN A 2 -9.77 11.09 4.64
N THR A 3 -9.60 12.41 4.65
CA THR A 3 -8.91 13.13 3.58
C THR A 3 -7.44 12.69 3.46
N GLN A 4 -6.77 12.50 4.59
CA GLN A 4 -5.40 11.98 4.60
C GLN A 4 -5.34 10.55 4.07
N ARG A 5 -6.31 9.72 4.41
CA ARG A 5 -6.41 8.34 3.91
C ARG A 5 -6.59 8.33 2.39
N GLN A 6 -7.48 9.18 1.87
CA GLN A 6 -7.67 9.30 0.41
C GLN A 6 -6.39 9.73 -0.29
N SER A 7 -5.69 10.70 0.27
CA SER A 7 -4.41 11.15 -0.27
C SER A 7 -3.36 10.03 -0.27
N SER A 8 -3.29 9.27 0.81
CA SER A 8 -2.35 8.16 0.94
C SER A 8 -2.65 7.04 -0.06
N VAL A 9 -3.92 6.69 -0.23
CA VAL A 9 -4.35 5.68 -1.20
C VAL A 9 -3.96 6.14 -2.62
N ALA A 10 -4.20 7.42 -2.94
CA ALA A 10 -3.84 7.97 -4.25
C ALA A 10 -2.33 7.94 -4.48
N GLN A 11 -1.53 8.28 -3.47
CA GLN A 11 -0.07 8.23 -3.56
C GLN A 11 0.43 6.82 -3.83
N ILE A 12 -0.11 5.84 -3.14
CA ILE A 12 0.29 4.45 -3.30
C ILE A 12 -0.02 3.97 -4.72
N ILE A 13 -1.24 4.19 -5.20
CA ILE A 13 -1.63 3.70 -6.52
C ILE A 13 -0.84 4.38 -7.63
N ASN A 14 -0.58 5.69 -7.50
CA ASN A 14 0.22 6.40 -8.48
C ASN A 14 1.66 5.88 -8.52
N ALA A 15 2.25 5.59 -7.36
CA ALA A 15 3.61 5.04 -7.28
C ALA A 15 3.68 3.65 -7.91
N VAL A 16 2.69 2.81 -7.69
CA VAL A 16 2.63 1.48 -8.30
C VAL A 16 2.57 1.57 -9.82
N TYR A 17 1.77 2.49 -10.36
CA TYR A 17 1.68 2.68 -11.80
C TYR A 17 2.98 3.22 -12.40
N GLN A 18 3.63 4.17 -11.74
CA GLN A 18 4.93 4.68 -12.22
C GLN A 18 5.97 3.56 -12.24
N TYR A 19 6.00 2.74 -11.22
CA TYR A 19 6.87 1.57 -11.19
C TYR A 19 6.57 0.63 -12.37
N ALA A 20 5.29 0.36 -12.62
CA ALA A 20 4.88 -0.53 -13.70
C ALA A 20 5.29 0.01 -15.08
N ILE A 21 5.18 1.32 -15.29
CA ILE A 21 5.60 1.96 -16.54
C ILE A 21 7.11 1.80 -16.74
N ASP A 22 7.89 2.07 -15.69
CA ASP A 22 9.35 2.05 -15.77
C ASP A 22 9.91 0.65 -15.90
N ASN A 23 9.25 -0.34 -15.29
CA ASN A 23 9.76 -1.71 -15.19
C ASN A 23 8.98 -2.71 -16.05
N SER A 24 7.97 -2.24 -16.80
CA SER A 24 7.11 -3.06 -17.66
C SER A 24 6.37 -4.18 -16.91
N SER A 25 6.24 -4.07 -15.59
CA SER A 25 5.52 -5.04 -14.77
C SER A 25 5.18 -4.45 -13.42
N LEU A 26 4.12 -4.99 -12.79
CA LEU A 26 3.72 -4.62 -11.43
C LEU A 26 4.69 -5.24 -10.42
N PRO A 27 4.81 -4.65 -9.21
CA PRO A 27 5.54 -5.30 -8.13
C PRO A 27 4.99 -6.72 -7.90
N THR A 28 5.89 -7.69 -7.77
CA THR A 28 5.50 -9.10 -7.68
C THR A 28 4.74 -9.44 -6.39
N ALA A 29 4.87 -8.61 -5.36
CA ALA A 29 4.16 -8.81 -4.10
C ALA A 29 2.66 -8.58 -4.21
N ILE A 30 2.19 -7.90 -5.26
CA ILE A 30 0.76 -7.63 -5.46
C ILE A 30 0.11 -8.86 -6.06
N THR A 31 -0.91 -9.38 -5.38
CA THR A 31 -1.65 -10.57 -5.81
C THR A 31 -3.11 -10.22 -6.07
N THR A 32 -3.89 -11.23 -6.46
CA THR A 32 -5.33 -11.06 -6.67
C THR A 32 -6.13 -11.02 -5.37
N THR A 33 -5.50 -11.40 -4.25
CA THR A 33 -6.13 -11.36 -2.93
C THR A 33 -5.81 -10.02 -2.26
N SER A 34 -6.84 -9.32 -1.79
CA SER A 34 -6.64 -8.06 -1.05
C SER A 34 -5.83 -8.34 0.21
N THR A 35 -4.66 -7.72 0.31
CA THR A 35 -3.71 -7.97 1.40
C THR A 35 -3.19 -6.64 1.92
N GLU A 36 -3.04 -6.55 3.24
CA GLU A 36 -2.57 -5.32 3.88
C GLU A 36 -1.13 -5.02 3.47
N ILE A 37 -0.86 -3.73 3.23
CA ILE A 37 0.46 -3.24 2.84
C ILE A 37 1.33 -3.09 4.08
N CYS A 38 2.56 -3.58 4.00
CA CYS A 38 3.54 -3.50 5.08
C CYS A 38 3.99 -2.06 5.32
N ASN A 39 4.24 -1.72 6.59
CA ASN A 39 4.71 -0.40 7.01
C ASN A 39 6.23 -0.28 6.84
N ASN A 40 6.70 -0.26 5.60
CA ASN A 40 8.13 -0.27 5.30
C ASN A 40 8.86 1.01 5.67
N GLY A 41 8.24 2.17 5.48
CA GLY A 41 8.93 3.45 5.67
C GLY A 41 9.11 3.87 7.11
N TYR A 42 8.38 3.28 8.04
CA TYR A 42 8.35 3.65 9.45
C TYR A 42 8.93 2.58 10.35
N ASN A 43 8.79 1.34 9.97
CA ASN A 43 9.23 0.21 10.76
C ASN A 43 10.55 -0.33 10.20
N THR A 44 11.59 -0.36 11.03
CA THR A 44 12.91 -0.80 10.61
C THR A 44 13.19 -2.26 10.95
N THR A 45 12.25 -2.94 11.62
CA THR A 45 12.44 -4.33 12.00
C THR A 45 12.29 -5.21 10.76
N VAL A 46 13.36 -5.88 10.41
CA VAL A 46 13.41 -6.79 9.27
C VAL A 46 12.44 -7.95 9.51
N ASN A 47 11.76 -8.41 8.48
CA ASN A 47 10.88 -9.59 8.49
C ASN A 47 9.47 -9.38 9.05
N LEU A 48 9.10 -8.19 9.56
CA LEU A 48 7.72 -7.97 9.99
C LEU A 48 6.73 -8.17 8.84
N CYS A 49 7.13 -7.85 7.62
CA CYS A 49 6.28 -8.04 6.45
C CYS A 49 6.01 -9.52 6.20
N SER A 50 7.04 -10.36 6.22
CA SER A 50 6.93 -11.81 6.01
C SER A 50 6.14 -12.49 7.11
N ILE A 51 6.47 -12.19 8.37
CA ILE A 51 5.86 -12.83 9.54
C ILE A 51 4.35 -12.58 9.57
N ASN A 52 3.93 -11.39 9.16
CA ASN A 52 2.52 -11.01 9.20
C ASN A 52 1.82 -11.16 7.84
N THR A 53 2.46 -11.80 6.86
CA THR A 53 1.94 -12.00 5.51
C THR A 53 1.48 -10.71 4.85
N LEU A 54 2.23 -9.64 5.06
CA LEU A 54 1.94 -8.31 4.52
C LEU A 54 2.62 -8.13 3.16
N VAL A 55 2.05 -7.23 2.34
CA VAL A 55 2.62 -6.90 1.04
C VAL A 55 3.81 -5.97 1.23
N ASN A 56 4.98 -6.40 0.79
CA ASN A 56 6.20 -5.60 0.86
C ASN A 56 6.37 -4.79 -0.42
N LEU A 57 6.15 -3.48 -0.33
CA LEU A 57 6.29 -2.56 -1.46
C LEU A 57 7.57 -1.73 -1.38
N SER A 58 8.62 -2.26 -0.74
CA SER A 58 9.90 -1.54 -0.60
C SER A 58 10.53 -1.17 -1.95
N VAL A 59 10.17 -1.89 -3.02
CA VAL A 59 10.64 -1.57 -4.39
C VAL A 59 10.19 -0.19 -4.85
N LEU A 60 9.17 0.39 -4.24
CA LEU A 60 8.69 1.74 -4.56
C LEU A 60 9.53 2.83 -3.91
N MET A 61 10.35 2.48 -2.92
CA MET A 61 11.17 3.46 -2.21
C MET A 61 12.62 3.41 -2.69
N PRO A 62 13.31 4.54 -2.75
CA PRO A 62 12.83 5.91 -2.55
C PRO A 62 12.35 6.59 -3.83
N ASP A 63 12.42 5.92 -4.99
CA ASP A 63 12.27 6.56 -6.31
C ASP A 63 10.84 7.02 -6.58
N TYR A 64 9.85 6.27 -6.09
CA TYR A 64 8.44 6.56 -6.33
C TYR A 64 7.73 7.07 -5.09
N LEU A 65 8.19 6.67 -3.91
CA LEU A 65 7.71 7.14 -2.61
C LEU A 65 8.89 7.26 -1.66
N VAL A 66 8.93 8.31 -0.86
CA VAL A 66 9.93 8.45 0.20
C VAL A 66 9.67 7.39 1.27
N LYS A 67 8.41 7.23 1.63
CA LYS A 67 7.94 6.21 2.59
C LYS A 67 6.59 5.69 2.12
N ILE A 68 6.30 4.43 2.45
CA ILE A 68 4.94 3.90 2.24
C ILE A 68 4.02 4.59 3.25
N PRO A 69 2.97 5.30 2.78
CA PRO A 69 2.05 5.96 3.70
C PRO A 69 1.33 4.96 4.59
N LYS A 70 1.07 5.34 5.83
CA LYS A 70 0.26 4.55 6.74
C LYS A 70 -0.98 5.33 7.18
N ASP A 71 -1.99 4.62 7.66
CA ASP A 71 -3.18 5.24 8.25
C ASP A 71 -2.75 6.18 9.38
N PRO A 72 -3.31 7.40 9.46
CA PRO A 72 -2.97 8.33 10.53
C PRO A 72 -3.14 7.77 11.94
N GLN A 73 -4.01 6.77 12.11
CA GLN A 73 -4.26 6.14 13.40
C GLN A 73 -3.32 4.98 13.70
N ARG A 74 -2.49 4.55 12.73
CA ARG A 74 -1.47 3.53 12.96
C ARG A 74 -0.23 4.16 13.57
N MET A 75 0.43 3.40 14.44
CA MET A 75 1.71 3.81 15.04
C MET A 75 2.86 3.39 14.14
N ASP A 76 4.00 4.08 14.27
CA ASP A 76 5.20 3.75 13.48
C ASP A 76 5.70 2.34 13.77
N THR A 77 5.39 1.79 14.94
CA THR A 77 5.77 0.43 15.34
C THR A 77 4.81 -0.64 14.82
N ASP A 78 3.65 -0.27 14.28
CA ASP A 78 2.72 -1.23 13.70
C ASP A 78 3.31 -1.84 12.43
N ALA A 79 3.11 -3.15 12.24
CA ALA A 79 3.61 -3.84 11.07
C ALA A 79 2.87 -3.45 9.79
N GLY A 80 1.57 -3.22 9.88
CA GLY A 80 0.72 -2.91 8.75
C GLY A 80 0.35 -1.43 8.68
N THR A 81 0.04 -0.97 7.47
CA THR A 81 -0.35 0.42 7.21
C THR A 81 -1.85 0.66 7.35
N ASN A 82 -2.64 -0.39 7.48
CA ASN A 82 -4.11 -0.37 7.40
C ASN A 82 -4.62 0.03 6.00
N PHE A 83 -3.77 -0.03 5.00
CA PHE A 83 -4.14 0.06 3.59
C PHE A 83 -3.93 -1.28 2.93
N PHE A 84 -4.77 -1.62 1.96
CA PHE A 84 -4.81 -2.92 1.32
C PHE A 84 -4.63 -2.76 -0.17
N ILE A 85 -4.03 -3.74 -0.83
CA ILE A 85 -3.78 -3.70 -2.25
C ILE A 85 -4.03 -5.07 -2.87
N ASN A 86 -4.61 -5.05 -4.08
CA ASN A 86 -4.75 -6.25 -4.90
C ASN A 86 -4.83 -5.84 -6.37
N ARG A 87 -4.66 -6.81 -7.25
CA ARG A 87 -4.99 -6.64 -8.67
C ARG A 87 -6.25 -7.42 -8.99
N ASP A 88 -7.08 -6.90 -9.89
CA ASP A 88 -8.28 -7.60 -10.32
C ASP A 88 -7.99 -8.51 -11.54
N ILE A 89 -9.01 -9.20 -12.01
CA ILE A 89 -8.87 -10.13 -13.14
C ILE A 89 -8.53 -9.43 -14.45
N TYR A 90 -8.70 -8.10 -14.52
CA TYR A 90 -8.38 -7.30 -15.70
C TYR A 90 -7.01 -6.64 -15.60
N GLY A 91 -6.26 -6.91 -14.54
CA GLY A 91 -4.95 -6.32 -14.32
C GLY A 91 -4.98 -4.92 -13.71
N ARG A 92 -6.14 -4.43 -13.29
CA ARG A 92 -6.25 -3.13 -12.63
C ARG A 92 -5.83 -3.26 -11.17
N ILE A 93 -5.25 -2.19 -10.64
CA ILE A 93 -4.84 -2.14 -9.24
C ILE A 93 -5.94 -1.52 -8.40
N VAL A 94 -6.22 -2.14 -7.27
CA VAL A 94 -7.17 -1.64 -6.28
C VAL A 94 -6.39 -1.37 -5.00
N VAL A 95 -6.42 -0.13 -4.53
CA VAL A 95 -5.87 0.24 -3.21
C VAL A 95 -7.01 0.76 -2.36
N SER A 96 -7.12 0.26 -1.15
CA SER A 96 -8.25 0.58 -0.28
C SER A 96 -7.81 0.76 1.17
N GLY A 97 -8.67 1.41 1.95
CA GLY A 97 -8.51 1.57 3.38
C GLY A 97 -9.86 1.70 4.05
N ILE A 98 -9.90 1.52 5.36
CA ILE A 98 -11.12 1.69 6.15
C ILE A 98 -11.01 3.01 6.90
N GLY A 99 -11.92 3.93 6.61
CA GLY A 99 -11.98 5.22 7.25
C GLY A 99 -12.78 5.21 8.55
N GLU A 100 -12.90 6.37 9.16
CA GLU A 100 -13.72 6.54 10.35
C GLU A 100 -15.19 6.33 10.02
N ASN A 101 -15.96 5.89 11.00
CA ASN A 101 -17.38 5.61 10.88
C ASN A 101 -17.70 4.53 9.83
N GLY A 102 -16.76 3.62 9.60
CA GLY A 102 -16.95 2.52 8.66
C GLY A 102 -16.87 2.92 7.19
N ALA A 103 -16.44 4.14 6.88
CA ALA A 103 -16.28 4.58 5.50
C ALA A 103 -15.22 3.75 4.80
N THR A 104 -15.50 3.32 3.56
CA THR A 104 -14.52 2.63 2.73
C THR A 104 -13.90 3.63 1.77
N ILE A 105 -12.57 3.67 1.73
CA ILE A 105 -11.81 4.52 0.83
C ILE A 105 -11.11 3.59 -0.16
N SER A 106 -11.35 3.80 -1.46
CA SER A 106 -10.84 2.89 -2.47
C SER A 106 -10.61 3.62 -3.79
N ILE A 107 -9.50 3.29 -4.45
CA ILE A 107 -9.21 3.75 -5.82
C ILE A 107 -8.84 2.51 -6.64
N THR A 108 -9.43 2.42 -7.83
CA THR A 108 -9.16 1.35 -8.80
C THR A 108 -8.67 1.97 -10.11
N ARG A 109 -7.57 1.47 -10.61
CA ARG A 109 -7.05 1.94 -11.91
C ARG A 109 -6.42 0.83 -12.72
#